data_03e557de494e6f76be40c1bfe8498238
#
_entry.id   03e557de494e6f76be40c1bfe8498238
#
_cell.length_a   1.000
_cell.length_b   1.000
_cell.length_c   1.000
_cell.angle_alpha   90.00
_cell.angle_beta   90.00
_cell.angle_gamma   90.00
#
_symmetry.space_group_name_H-M   'P 1'
#
loop_
_entity.id
_entity.type
_entity.pdbx_description
1 polymer ?
#
loop_
_entity_poly.entity_id
_entity_poly.type
_entity_poly.pdbx_seq_one_letter_code
_entity_poly.pdbx_strand_id
1 'polypeptide(L)'
;YAGEVLQVTPARHHILLCGALEQIERRELDLLVVSMPPGSAKSSYGSIAFPAWYLGRHPEHRIIAASHTAELAERFGRRVRNIVAGEEHKLIFPGCIMSPDSQAAGRWDTTIDGGYYAAGIGGAITGMRADIACIDDPVKSREDADSETIREKQWAWWRDDLLTRLKPNAGVILIGCLTGDTEVMLSDHRSVKPIRDIKRGDVVASYEDGVLVNVVVQNWINHGPDLVYEIRMASGTSVRANARHPFLVHDDKGPTWTRLRNLRPGQEIFRVNGV
;
A
#
# COMPACT_ATOMS: atom_id res chain seq x y z
N TYR A 1 4.12 -12.42 -13.77
CA TYR A 1 3.96 -12.84 -12.38
C TYR A 1 2.72 -12.21 -11.70
N ALA A 2 2.69 -10.88 -11.53
CA ALA A 2 1.59 -10.24 -10.77
C ALA A 2 0.20 -10.53 -11.39
N GLY A 3 0.07 -10.53 -12.70
CA GLY A 3 -1.19 -10.85 -13.38
C GLY A 3 -1.66 -12.28 -13.12
N GLU A 4 -0.75 -13.23 -13.17
CA GLU A 4 -1.02 -14.65 -12.89
C GLU A 4 -1.43 -14.85 -11.42
N VAL A 5 -0.60 -14.37 -10.49
CA VAL A 5 -0.83 -14.50 -9.04
C VAL A 5 -2.12 -13.83 -8.59
N LEU A 6 -2.48 -12.69 -9.18
CA LEU A 6 -3.71 -11.97 -8.87
C LEU A 6 -4.90 -12.41 -9.73
N GLN A 7 -4.66 -13.29 -10.72
CA GLN A 7 -5.66 -13.78 -11.68
C GLN A 7 -6.40 -12.63 -12.40
N VAL A 8 -5.65 -11.61 -12.81
CA VAL A 8 -6.19 -10.43 -13.49
C VAL A 8 -5.29 -10.02 -14.65
N THR A 9 -5.87 -9.50 -15.71
CA THR A 9 -5.12 -8.84 -16.79
C THR A 9 -4.68 -7.46 -16.31
N PRO A 10 -3.37 -7.16 -16.26
CA PRO A 10 -2.88 -5.86 -15.84
C PRO A 10 -3.35 -4.75 -16.79
N ALA A 11 -3.96 -3.70 -16.26
CA ALA A 11 -4.22 -2.49 -17.00
C ALA A 11 -2.93 -1.63 -17.10
N ARG A 12 -2.92 -0.64 -17.98
CA ARG A 12 -1.74 0.21 -18.22
C ARG A 12 -1.13 0.81 -16.95
N HIS A 13 -1.96 1.27 -16.01
CA HIS A 13 -1.48 1.83 -14.74
C HIS A 13 -0.84 0.76 -13.83
N HIS A 14 -1.28 -0.50 -13.91
CA HIS A 14 -0.64 -1.61 -13.20
C HIS A 14 0.74 -1.92 -13.78
N ILE A 15 0.89 -1.89 -15.11
CA ILE A 15 2.18 -2.09 -15.78
C ILE A 15 3.17 -0.99 -15.36
N LEU A 16 2.72 0.27 -15.32
CA LEU A 16 3.55 1.38 -14.85
C LEU A 16 3.97 1.22 -13.39
N LEU A 17 3.04 0.80 -12.52
CA LEU A 17 3.33 0.51 -11.12
C LEU A 17 4.34 -0.64 -10.99
N CYS A 18 4.16 -1.73 -11.72
CA CYS A 18 5.12 -2.84 -11.73
C CYS A 18 6.52 -2.37 -12.14
N GLY A 19 6.63 -1.56 -13.22
CA GLY A 19 7.91 -1.02 -13.65
C GLY A 19 8.60 -0.15 -12.58
N ALA A 20 7.85 0.66 -11.83
CA ALA A 20 8.40 1.44 -10.72
C ALA A 20 8.81 0.55 -9.51
N LEU A 21 8.04 -0.49 -9.22
CA LEU A 21 8.38 -1.47 -8.19
C LEU A 21 9.65 -2.28 -8.54
N GLU A 22 9.83 -2.61 -9.82
CA GLU A 22 11.06 -3.24 -10.31
C GLU A 22 12.28 -2.29 -10.19
N GLN A 23 12.10 -0.97 -10.33
CA GLN A 23 13.16 0.00 -10.08
C GLN A 23 13.58 0.04 -8.60
N ILE A 24 12.63 -0.10 -7.67
CA ILE A 24 12.94 -0.29 -6.24
C ILE A 24 13.75 -1.59 -6.01
N GLU A 25 13.37 -2.68 -6.65
CA GLU A 25 14.10 -3.96 -6.54
C GLU A 25 15.52 -3.85 -7.08
N ARG A 26 15.73 -3.16 -8.21
CA ARG A 26 17.05 -2.93 -8.79
C ARG A 26 17.87 -1.85 -8.12
N ARG A 27 17.34 -1.21 -7.07
CA ARG A 27 17.99 -0.09 -6.36
C ARG A 27 18.23 1.14 -7.26
N GLU A 28 17.40 1.33 -8.25
CA GLU A 28 17.36 2.53 -9.09
C GLU A 28 16.52 3.65 -8.46
N LEU A 29 15.66 3.26 -7.51
CA LEU A 29 14.85 4.15 -6.66
C LEU A 29 14.96 3.67 -5.21
N ASP A 30 15.15 4.61 -4.28
CA ASP A 30 15.15 4.35 -2.84
C ASP A 30 13.76 4.55 -2.24
N LEU A 31 12.95 5.45 -2.82
CA LEU A 31 11.61 5.77 -2.38
C LEU A 31 10.63 5.80 -3.55
N LEU A 32 9.54 5.05 -3.42
CA LEU A 32 8.40 5.09 -4.33
C LEU A 32 7.13 5.49 -3.58
N VAL A 33 6.55 6.62 -3.96
CA VAL A 33 5.23 7.05 -3.47
C VAL A 33 4.17 6.71 -4.51
N VAL A 34 3.24 5.85 -4.14
CA VAL A 34 2.12 5.39 -4.99
C VAL A 34 0.84 6.06 -4.55
N SER A 35 0.37 7.01 -5.35
CA SER A 35 -0.92 7.65 -5.16
C SER A 35 -1.88 7.22 -6.26
N MET A 36 -2.86 6.41 -5.92
CA MET A 36 -3.84 5.90 -6.87
C MET A 36 -5.23 5.86 -6.22
N PRO A 37 -6.31 6.04 -7.01
CA PRO A 37 -7.66 6.05 -6.45
C PRO A 37 -8.04 4.72 -5.81
N PRO A 38 -9.03 4.73 -4.90
CA PRO A 38 -9.62 3.50 -4.38
C PRO A 38 -10.09 2.57 -5.50
N GLY A 39 -9.90 1.25 -5.32
CA GLY A 39 -10.28 0.26 -6.32
C GLY A 39 -9.34 0.11 -7.52
N SER A 40 -8.23 0.85 -7.56
CA SER A 40 -7.19 0.73 -8.59
C SER A 40 -6.28 -0.49 -8.41
N ALA A 41 -6.52 -1.33 -7.43
CA ALA A 41 -5.71 -2.49 -7.06
C ALA A 41 -4.26 -2.16 -6.61
N LYS A 42 -3.95 -0.90 -6.24
CA LYS A 42 -2.61 -0.48 -5.80
C LYS A 42 -2.04 -1.37 -4.69
N SER A 43 -2.84 -1.67 -3.66
CA SER A 43 -2.43 -2.57 -2.57
C SER A 43 -2.25 -4.01 -3.04
N SER A 44 -3.05 -4.49 -4.01
CA SER A 44 -2.87 -5.84 -4.57
C SER A 44 -1.54 -5.98 -5.29
N TYR A 45 -1.12 -4.97 -6.03
CA TYR A 45 0.17 -4.97 -6.71
C TYR A 45 1.32 -4.62 -5.77
N GLY A 46 1.23 -3.53 -5.01
CA GLY A 46 2.34 -3.01 -4.21
C GLY A 46 2.51 -3.72 -2.86
N SER A 47 1.42 -4.11 -2.18
CA SER A 47 1.49 -4.68 -0.83
C SER A 47 1.32 -6.20 -0.79
N ILE A 48 0.98 -6.84 -1.93
CA ILE A 48 0.78 -8.29 -1.97
C ILE A 48 1.64 -8.94 -3.05
N ALA A 49 1.43 -8.62 -4.34
CA ALA A 49 2.17 -9.27 -5.41
C ALA A 49 3.66 -8.92 -5.41
N PHE A 50 4.00 -7.64 -5.18
CA PHE A 50 5.39 -7.21 -5.13
C PHE A 50 6.18 -7.85 -3.97
N PRO A 51 5.73 -7.85 -2.70
CA PRO A 51 6.44 -8.53 -1.63
C PRO A 51 6.68 -10.03 -1.90
N ALA A 52 5.69 -10.74 -2.45
CA ALA A 52 5.84 -12.14 -2.81
C ALA A 52 6.90 -12.33 -3.92
N TRP A 53 6.82 -11.52 -4.96
CA TRP A 53 7.79 -11.56 -6.06
C TRP A 53 9.21 -11.18 -5.60
N TYR A 54 9.32 -10.14 -4.77
CA TYR A 54 10.60 -9.66 -4.24
C TYR A 54 11.29 -10.73 -3.41
N LEU A 55 10.57 -11.37 -2.48
CA LEU A 55 11.11 -12.47 -1.68
C LEU A 55 11.41 -13.71 -2.51
N GLY A 56 10.68 -13.94 -3.59
CA GLY A 56 11.02 -14.98 -4.56
C GLY A 56 12.40 -14.79 -5.17
N ARG A 57 12.75 -13.55 -5.50
CA ARG A 57 14.06 -13.18 -6.07
C ARG A 57 15.18 -13.04 -5.03
N HIS A 58 14.82 -12.63 -3.82
CA HIS A 58 15.73 -12.33 -2.72
C HIS A 58 15.24 -13.02 -1.43
N PRO A 59 15.24 -14.36 -1.38
CA PRO A 59 14.64 -15.07 -0.25
C PRO A 59 15.40 -14.90 1.08
N GLU A 60 16.59 -14.30 1.08
CA GLU A 60 17.38 -13.89 2.25
C GLU A 60 17.05 -12.47 2.74
N HIS A 61 16.25 -11.71 1.98
CA HIS A 61 15.88 -10.35 2.33
C HIS A 61 14.67 -10.31 3.27
N ARG A 62 14.51 -9.20 4.00
CA ARG A 62 13.42 -8.99 4.94
C ARG A 62 12.57 -7.80 4.53
N ILE A 63 11.26 -7.95 4.67
CA ILE A 63 10.27 -6.91 4.41
C ILE A 63 9.59 -6.52 5.71
N ILE A 64 9.55 -5.21 6.02
CA ILE A 64 8.63 -4.64 7.00
C ILE A 64 7.44 -4.07 6.21
N ALA A 65 6.25 -4.58 6.49
CA ALA A 65 5.01 -4.06 5.92
C ALA A 65 4.18 -3.39 7.02
N ALA A 66 3.81 -2.14 6.80
CA ALA A 66 3.07 -1.36 7.78
C ALA A 66 1.76 -0.82 7.22
N SER A 67 0.78 -0.64 8.08
CA SER A 67 -0.48 0.03 7.78
C SER A 67 -0.99 0.77 9.02
N HIS A 68 -2.07 1.57 8.89
CA HIS A 68 -2.65 2.28 10.03
C HIS A 68 -3.07 1.34 11.19
N THR A 69 -3.32 0.05 10.93
CA THR A 69 -3.51 -0.97 11.97
C THR A 69 -2.69 -2.21 11.69
N ALA A 70 -2.27 -2.90 12.75
CA ALA A 70 -1.58 -4.19 12.64
C ALA A 70 -2.45 -5.24 11.93
N GLU A 71 -3.75 -5.28 12.20
CA GLU A 71 -4.70 -6.20 11.59
C GLU A 71 -4.73 -6.08 10.05
N LEU A 72 -4.71 -4.85 9.52
CA LEU A 72 -4.67 -4.62 8.08
C LEU A 72 -3.34 -5.09 7.48
N ALA A 73 -2.22 -4.77 8.12
CA ALA A 73 -0.90 -5.23 7.70
C ALA A 73 -0.78 -6.76 7.72
N GLU A 74 -1.30 -7.41 8.76
CA GLU A 74 -1.35 -8.88 8.88
C GLU A 74 -2.24 -9.53 7.81
N ARG A 75 -3.34 -8.86 7.43
CA ARG A 75 -4.20 -9.32 6.34
C ARG A 75 -3.45 -9.35 5.01
N PHE A 76 -2.63 -8.36 4.73
CA PHE A 76 -1.72 -8.39 3.58
C PHE A 76 -0.67 -9.49 3.74
N GLY A 77 -0.02 -9.59 4.90
CA GLY A 77 0.98 -10.61 5.20
C GLY A 77 0.47 -12.03 5.00
N ARG A 78 -0.75 -12.31 5.40
CA ARG A 78 -1.40 -13.61 5.15
C ARG A 78 -1.53 -13.92 3.66
N ARG A 79 -1.90 -12.92 2.86
CA ARG A 79 -2.01 -13.09 1.40
C ARG A 79 -0.65 -13.32 0.75
N VAL A 80 0.36 -12.53 1.14
CA VAL A 80 1.75 -12.71 0.67
C VAL A 80 2.24 -14.11 1.03
N ARG A 81 2.07 -14.53 2.27
CA ARG A 81 2.43 -15.87 2.74
C ARG A 81 1.78 -16.98 1.92
N ASN A 82 0.49 -16.86 1.67
CA ASN A 82 -0.26 -17.87 0.91
C ASN A 82 0.24 -17.97 -0.55
N ILE A 83 0.65 -16.84 -1.16
CA ILE A 83 1.26 -16.83 -2.49
C ILE A 83 2.62 -17.55 -2.44
N VAL A 84 3.49 -17.19 -1.48
CA VAL A 84 4.82 -17.81 -1.34
C VAL A 84 4.74 -19.32 -1.05
N ALA A 85 3.73 -19.74 -0.28
CA ALA A 85 3.45 -21.15 -0.01
C ALA A 85 2.87 -21.91 -1.21
N GLY A 86 2.34 -21.20 -2.23
CA GLY A 86 1.68 -21.79 -3.40
C GLY A 86 2.65 -22.50 -4.34
N GLU A 87 2.17 -23.56 -5.03
CA GLU A 87 2.99 -24.33 -5.95
C GLU A 87 3.50 -23.52 -7.14
N GLU A 88 2.70 -22.59 -7.66
CA GLU A 88 3.08 -21.70 -8.76
C GLU A 88 4.28 -20.83 -8.40
N HIS A 89 4.30 -20.30 -7.17
CA HIS A 89 5.43 -19.51 -6.68
C HIS A 89 6.68 -20.35 -6.53
N LYS A 90 6.56 -21.55 -5.97
CA LYS A 90 7.67 -22.51 -5.80
C LYS A 90 8.27 -22.96 -7.14
N LEU A 91 7.44 -23.11 -8.16
CA LEU A 91 7.92 -23.45 -9.51
C LEU A 91 8.76 -22.31 -10.11
N ILE A 92 8.37 -21.04 -9.87
CA ILE A 92 9.09 -19.87 -10.40
C ILE A 92 10.32 -19.56 -9.55
N PHE A 93 10.21 -19.70 -8.23
CA PHE A 93 11.23 -19.35 -7.25
C PHE A 93 11.55 -20.52 -6.29
N PRO A 94 12.18 -21.59 -6.77
CA PRO A 94 12.42 -22.80 -5.98
C PRO A 94 13.32 -22.57 -4.76
N GLY A 95 14.10 -21.48 -4.74
CA GLY A 95 14.93 -21.08 -3.60
C GLY A 95 14.18 -20.35 -2.48
N CYS A 96 12.95 -19.90 -2.72
CA CYS A 96 12.16 -19.21 -1.72
C CYS A 96 11.27 -20.20 -0.95
N ILE A 97 11.84 -20.79 0.11
CA ILE A 97 11.16 -21.78 0.95
C ILE A 97 10.82 -21.16 2.30
N MET A 98 9.56 -21.24 2.71
CA MET A 98 9.14 -20.78 4.02
C MET A 98 9.68 -21.70 5.12
N SER A 99 10.13 -21.09 6.23
CA SER A 99 10.53 -21.82 7.42
C SER A 99 9.32 -22.53 8.05
N PRO A 100 9.41 -23.83 8.37
CA PRO A 100 8.32 -24.55 9.02
C PRO A 100 8.01 -24.00 10.42
N ASP A 101 8.98 -23.38 11.08
CA ASP A 101 8.88 -22.91 12.47
C ASP A 101 8.36 -21.47 12.60
N SER A 102 8.18 -20.75 11.47
CA SER A 102 7.77 -19.35 11.46
C SER A 102 6.75 -19.07 10.35
N GLN A 103 5.46 -19.27 10.64
CA GLN A 103 4.38 -19.19 9.65
C GLN A 103 3.15 -18.39 10.11
N ALA A 104 3.30 -17.47 11.07
CA ALA A 104 2.19 -16.62 11.51
C ALA A 104 1.76 -15.64 10.40
N ALA A 105 0.51 -15.18 10.42
CA ALA A 105 -0.03 -14.30 9.39
C ALA A 105 0.74 -12.97 9.27
N GLY A 106 1.15 -12.42 10.40
CA GLY A 106 1.85 -11.14 10.47
C GLY A 106 3.38 -11.27 10.54
N ARG A 107 3.90 -12.49 10.74
CA ARG A 107 5.33 -12.73 10.81
C ARG A 107 5.67 -14.15 10.36
N TRP A 108 6.48 -14.24 9.34
CA TRP A 108 6.99 -15.50 8.84
C TRP A 108 8.37 -15.30 8.21
N ASP A 109 9.17 -16.34 8.24
CA ASP A 109 10.54 -16.32 7.78
C ASP A 109 10.74 -17.33 6.65
N THR A 110 11.79 -17.13 5.85
CA THR A 110 12.30 -18.12 4.90
C THR A 110 13.35 -19.01 5.59
N THR A 111 13.70 -20.11 4.96
CA THR A 111 14.74 -21.04 5.47
C THR A 111 16.15 -20.45 5.44
N ILE A 112 16.34 -19.28 4.83
CA ILE A 112 17.65 -18.60 4.67
C ILE A 112 17.64 -17.18 5.22
N ASP A 113 17.01 -16.99 6.37
CA ASP A 113 16.98 -15.75 7.16
C ASP A 113 16.26 -14.54 6.57
N GLY A 114 15.57 -14.69 5.44
CA GLY A 114 14.66 -13.69 4.94
C GLY A 114 13.29 -13.77 5.64
N GLY A 115 12.38 -12.88 5.28
CA GLY A 115 11.04 -12.95 5.84
C GLY A 115 10.19 -11.69 5.67
N TYR A 116 8.99 -11.77 6.23
CA TYR A 116 7.97 -10.73 6.19
C TYR A 116 7.47 -10.42 7.59
N TYR A 117 7.42 -9.15 7.93
CA TYR A 117 6.93 -8.66 9.21
C TYR A 117 5.87 -7.58 9.01
N ALA A 118 4.65 -7.85 9.49
CA ALA A 118 3.54 -6.91 9.48
C ALA A 118 3.48 -6.12 10.79
N ALA A 119 3.28 -4.80 10.69
CA ALA A 119 3.17 -3.91 11.83
C ALA A 119 2.05 -2.88 11.65
N GLY A 120 1.45 -2.44 12.73
CA GLY A 120 0.68 -1.19 12.74
C GLY A 120 1.62 0.00 12.91
N ILE A 121 1.31 1.13 12.28
CA ILE A 121 2.05 2.38 12.50
C ILE A 121 1.93 2.77 13.98
N GLY A 122 3.05 3.13 14.60
CA GLY A 122 3.16 3.31 16.05
C GLY A 122 3.38 2.03 16.83
N GLY A 123 3.30 0.86 16.18
CA GLY A 123 3.62 -0.42 16.81
C GLY A 123 5.13 -0.69 16.90
N ALA A 124 5.51 -1.57 17.82
CA ALA A 124 6.91 -1.93 18.03
C ALA A 124 7.43 -2.79 16.85
N ILE A 125 8.50 -2.31 16.22
CA ILE A 125 9.27 -3.03 15.19
C ILE A 125 10.72 -3.25 15.64
N THR A 126 10.94 -3.27 16.95
CA THR A 126 12.26 -3.42 17.57
C THR A 126 12.89 -4.76 17.22
N GLY A 127 14.22 -4.75 16.97
CA GLY A 127 14.97 -5.97 16.64
C GLY A 127 14.83 -6.46 15.19
N MET A 128 14.02 -5.80 14.36
CA MET A 128 13.90 -6.13 12.94
C MET A 128 14.81 -5.22 12.10
N ARG A 129 15.37 -5.77 11.04
CA ARG A 129 16.09 -5.03 10.00
C ARG A 129 15.47 -5.40 8.65
N ALA A 130 15.26 -4.43 7.77
CA ALA A 130 14.58 -4.67 6.51
C ALA A 130 15.36 -4.15 5.31
N ASP A 131 15.20 -4.87 4.20
CA ASP A 131 15.68 -4.51 2.87
C ASP A 131 14.60 -3.73 2.10
N ILE A 132 13.33 -3.94 2.45
CA ILE A 132 12.18 -3.20 1.92
C ILE A 132 11.26 -2.81 3.08
N ALA A 133 10.79 -1.57 3.07
CA ALA A 133 9.62 -1.13 3.83
C ALA A 133 8.45 -0.87 2.88
N CYS A 134 7.32 -1.50 3.13
CA CYS A 134 6.09 -1.30 2.39
C CYS A 134 5.02 -0.74 3.32
N ILE A 135 4.61 0.51 3.10
CA ILE A 135 3.62 1.20 3.95
C ILE A 135 2.38 1.42 3.11
N ASP A 136 1.27 0.83 3.52
CA ASP A 136 -0.01 0.93 2.78
C ASP A 136 -1.09 1.52 3.67
N ASP A 137 -1.74 2.57 3.17
CA ASP A 137 -2.77 3.35 3.85
C ASP A 137 -2.35 3.72 5.29
N PRO A 138 -1.33 4.61 5.46
CA PRO A 138 -0.77 4.95 6.77
C PRO A 138 -1.76 5.70 7.67
N VAL A 139 -2.77 6.34 7.10
CA VAL A 139 -3.77 7.14 7.82
C VAL A 139 -5.12 6.47 7.73
N LYS A 140 -5.78 6.26 8.86
CA LYS A 140 -7.06 5.54 8.96
C LYS A 140 -8.25 6.35 8.45
N SER A 141 -8.31 7.64 8.78
CA SER A 141 -9.45 8.50 8.50
C SER A 141 -9.02 9.94 8.22
N ARG A 142 -9.95 10.76 7.73
CA ARG A 142 -9.73 12.20 7.58
C ARG A 142 -9.49 12.88 8.93
N GLU A 143 -10.20 12.48 9.97
CA GLU A 143 -10.04 13.01 11.33
C GLU A 143 -8.61 12.75 11.84
N ASP A 144 -8.07 11.55 11.58
CA ASP A 144 -6.68 11.22 11.91
C ASP A 144 -5.70 12.08 11.09
N ALA A 145 -5.98 12.30 9.81
CA ALA A 145 -5.17 13.15 8.94
C ALA A 145 -5.17 14.62 9.39
N ASP A 146 -6.29 15.12 9.88
CA ASP A 146 -6.45 16.50 10.37
C ASP A 146 -5.86 16.67 11.80
N SER A 147 -5.65 15.59 12.55
CA SER A 147 -5.09 15.61 13.91
C SER A 147 -3.57 15.80 13.91
N GLU A 148 -3.11 16.94 14.41
CA GLU A 148 -1.68 17.24 14.57
C GLU A 148 -0.96 16.18 15.42
N THR A 149 -1.55 15.80 16.55
CA THR A 149 -1.00 14.78 17.45
C THR A 149 -0.81 13.42 16.77
N ILE A 150 -1.75 13.02 15.89
CA ILE A 150 -1.65 11.75 15.17
C ILE A 150 -0.56 11.84 14.10
N ARG A 151 -0.51 12.95 13.35
CA ARG A 151 0.56 13.18 12.37
C ARG A 151 1.94 13.16 13.00
N GLU A 152 2.12 13.84 14.13
CA GLU A 152 3.38 13.86 14.87
C GLU A 152 3.80 12.47 15.36
N LYS A 153 2.86 11.66 15.88
CA LYS A 153 3.13 10.28 16.27
C LYS A 153 3.52 9.40 15.08
N GLN A 154 2.82 9.54 13.96
CA GLN A 154 3.15 8.80 12.73
C GLN A 154 4.52 9.21 12.19
N TRP A 155 4.83 10.51 12.22
CA TRP A 155 6.12 11.04 11.81
C TRP A 155 7.26 10.58 12.74
N ALA A 156 7.03 10.60 14.06
CA ALA A 156 8.01 10.09 15.02
C ALA A 156 8.28 8.60 14.79
N TRP A 157 7.24 7.78 14.59
CA TRP A 157 7.40 6.37 14.29
C TRP A 157 8.17 6.14 12.97
N TRP A 158 7.86 6.93 11.93
CA TRP A 158 8.60 6.89 10.67
C TRP A 158 10.08 7.16 10.89
N ARG A 159 10.42 8.27 11.54
CA ARG A 159 11.78 8.75 11.70
C ARG A 159 12.57 7.92 12.71
N ASP A 160 11.98 7.63 13.86
CA ASP A 160 12.70 7.09 15.02
C ASP A 160 12.65 5.56 15.07
N ASP A 161 11.58 4.95 14.54
CA ASP A 161 11.43 3.50 14.53
C ASP A 161 11.76 2.90 13.15
N LEU A 162 11.01 3.28 12.08
CA LEU A 162 11.12 2.59 10.80
C LEU A 162 12.47 2.86 10.10
N LEU A 163 12.85 4.13 9.93
CA LEU A 163 14.10 4.46 9.21
C LEU A 163 15.31 3.84 9.87
N THR A 164 15.34 3.76 11.20
CA THR A 164 16.44 3.12 11.93
C THR A 164 16.52 1.60 11.73
N ARG A 165 15.48 0.98 11.19
CA ARG A 165 15.40 -0.47 10.88
C ARG A 165 15.77 -0.78 9.45
N LEU A 166 15.85 0.20 8.59
CA LEU A 166 16.27 -0.03 7.22
C LEU A 166 17.77 -0.34 7.15
N LYS A 167 18.10 -1.29 6.29
CA LYS A 167 19.49 -1.57 5.93
C LYS A 167 20.01 -0.49 4.97
N PRO A 168 21.32 -0.31 4.82
CA PRO A 168 21.86 0.52 3.75
C PRO A 168 21.26 0.10 2.39
N ASN A 169 20.85 1.06 1.56
CA ASN A 169 20.20 0.85 0.27
C ASN A 169 18.84 0.14 0.35
N ALA A 170 18.14 0.18 1.47
CA ALA A 170 16.78 -0.35 1.57
C ALA A 170 15.82 0.48 0.72
N GLY A 171 14.88 -0.18 0.06
CA GLY A 171 13.81 0.48 -0.69
C GLY A 171 12.59 0.74 0.18
N VAL A 172 11.94 1.88 -0.04
CA VAL A 172 10.69 2.26 0.64
C VAL A 172 9.56 2.44 -0.35
N ILE A 173 8.42 1.86 -0.07
CA ILE A 173 7.21 1.99 -0.88
C ILE A 173 6.10 2.52 0.03
N LEU A 174 5.62 3.71 -0.29
CA LEU A 174 4.49 4.35 0.40
C LEU A 174 3.27 4.35 -0.53
N ILE A 175 2.24 3.66 -0.13
CA ILE A 175 1.00 3.49 -0.90
C ILE A 175 -0.13 4.20 -0.17
N GLY A 176 -0.81 5.12 -0.84
CA GLY A 176 -1.91 5.85 -0.25
C GLY A 176 -2.95 6.31 -1.26
N CYS A 177 -4.09 6.74 -0.72
CA CYS A 177 -5.10 7.48 -1.46
C CYS A 177 -4.91 8.95 -1.16
N LEU A 178 -4.35 9.71 -2.10
CA LEU A 178 -4.29 11.16 -1.99
C LEU A 178 -5.40 11.79 -2.82
N THR A 179 -6.02 12.82 -2.30
CA THR A 179 -6.97 13.66 -3.05
C THR A 179 -6.18 14.65 -3.89
N GLY A 180 -6.77 15.11 -5.00
CA GLY A 180 -6.07 16.04 -5.91
C GLY A 180 -5.68 17.36 -5.29
N ASP A 181 -6.29 17.74 -4.18
CA ASP A 181 -6.02 18.94 -3.38
C ASP A 181 -4.95 18.74 -2.30
N THR A 182 -4.41 17.52 -2.15
CA THR A 182 -3.29 17.27 -1.24
C THR A 182 -2.11 18.17 -1.62
N GLU A 183 -1.62 18.91 -0.64
CA GLU A 183 -0.52 19.84 -0.83
C GLU A 183 0.83 19.13 -0.86
N VAL A 184 1.63 19.45 -1.87
CA VAL A 184 3.02 18.98 -2.04
C VAL A 184 3.94 20.16 -1.87
N MET A 185 4.91 20.04 -0.96
CA MET A 185 5.92 21.08 -0.72
C MET A 185 6.86 21.19 -1.92
N LEU A 186 7.12 22.41 -2.38
CA LEU A 186 8.04 22.69 -3.49
C LEU A 186 9.50 22.82 -3.03
N SER A 187 10.38 22.98 -3.97
CA SER A 187 11.84 23.03 -3.78
C SER A 187 12.35 24.21 -2.94
N ASP A 188 11.54 25.23 -2.72
CA ASP A 188 11.87 26.35 -1.84
C ASP A 188 11.63 26.03 -0.34
N HIS A 189 11.11 24.85 -0.04
CA HIS A 189 10.76 24.35 1.28
C HIS A 189 9.79 25.24 2.05
N ARG A 190 8.99 26.04 1.34
CA ARG A 190 8.00 27.00 1.91
C ARG A 190 6.68 26.97 1.15
N SER A 191 6.75 26.98 -0.17
CA SER A 191 5.58 26.96 -1.04
C SER A 191 5.02 25.55 -1.17
N VAL A 192 3.70 25.47 -1.30
CA VAL A 192 2.99 24.22 -1.56
C VAL A 192 2.18 24.31 -2.85
N LYS A 193 1.96 23.18 -3.50
CA LYS A 193 1.18 23.07 -4.72
C LYS A 193 0.29 21.85 -4.64
N PRO A 194 -1.02 21.93 -4.96
CA PRO A 194 -1.88 20.76 -4.99
C PRO A 194 -1.30 19.65 -5.89
N ILE A 195 -1.36 18.40 -5.42
CA ILE A 195 -0.77 17.28 -6.16
C ILE A 195 -1.35 17.13 -7.58
N ARG A 196 -2.62 17.54 -7.80
CA ARG A 196 -3.25 17.55 -9.13
C ARG A 196 -2.56 18.50 -10.13
N ASP A 197 -1.85 19.51 -9.62
CA ASP A 197 -1.19 20.55 -10.42
C ASP A 197 0.32 20.26 -10.58
N ILE A 198 0.85 19.25 -9.91
CA ILE A 198 2.23 18.77 -10.05
C ILE A 198 2.38 18.11 -11.43
N LYS A 199 3.53 18.33 -12.06
CA LYS A 199 3.85 17.80 -13.40
C LYS A 199 5.22 17.14 -13.39
N ARG A 200 5.46 16.28 -14.37
CA ARG A 200 6.80 15.76 -14.64
C ARG A 200 7.77 16.91 -14.87
N GLY A 201 8.91 16.87 -14.20
CA GLY A 201 9.92 17.91 -14.22
C GLY A 201 9.76 18.97 -13.13
N ASP A 202 8.63 19.04 -12.41
CA ASP A 202 8.53 19.89 -11.23
C ASP A 202 9.54 19.41 -10.17
N VAL A 203 10.09 20.36 -9.41
CA VAL A 203 11.02 20.05 -8.32
C VAL A 203 10.28 20.20 -7.00
N VAL A 204 10.22 19.12 -6.24
CA VAL A 204 9.50 19.04 -4.95
C VAL A 204 10.46 18.72 -3.82
N ALA A 205 10.08 19.12 -2.60
CA ALA A 205 10.83 18.76 -1.41
C ALA A 205 10.64 17.26 -1.10
N SER A 206 11.72 16.61 -0.78
CA SER A 206 11.77 15.24 -0.27
C SER A 206 12.65 15.19 0.97
N TYR A 207 12.74 14.03 1.60
CA TYR A 207 13.53 13.87 2.81
C TYR A 207 14.49 12.70 2.64
N GLU A 208 15.79 12.96 2.72
CA GLU A 208 16.85 11.99 2.56
C GLU A 208 17.89 12.19 3.66
N ASP A 209 18.31 11.11 4.31
CA ASP A 209 19.31 11.07 5.39
C ASP A 209 19.10 12.13 6.50
N GLY A 210 17.84 12.37 6.88
CA GLY A 210 17.50 13.34 7.92
C GLY A 210 17.46 14.79 7.45
N VAL A 211 17.58 15.06 6.13
CA VAL A 211 17.63 16.41 5.55
C VAL A 211 16.56 16.56 4.45
N LEU A 212 15.99 17.76 4.36
CA LEU A 212 15.16 18.10 3.20
C LEU A 212 16.04 18.25 1.96
N VAL A 213 15.72 17.49 0.93
CA VAL A 213 16.38 17.54 -0.39
C VAL A 213 15.38 17.87 -1.48
N ASN A 214 15.85 18.37 -2.59
CA ASN A 214 15.04 18.66 -3.76
C ASN A 214 15.11 17.51 -4.75
N VAL A 215 13.95 16.95 -5.12
CA VAL A 215 13.85 15.87 -6.09
C VAL A 215 12.97 16.29 -7.28
N VAL A 216 13.36 15.81 -8.45
CA VAL A 216 12.60 16.06 -9.68
C VAL A 216 11.51 15.01 -9.80
N VAL A 217 10.27 15.44 -10.03
CA VAL A 217 9.14 14.56 -10.30
C VAL A 217 9.39 13.81 -11.61
N GLN A 218 9.70 12.52 -11.51
CA GLN A 218 10.04 11.68 -12.67
C GLN A 218 8.80 11.32 -13.49
N ASN A 219 7.67 11.11 -12.80
CA ASN A 219 6.42 10.80 -13.48
C ASN A 219 5.22 11.29 -12.66
N TRP A 220 4.17 11.67 -13.36
CA TRP A 220 2.91 12.07 -12.79
C TRP A 220 1.78 11.53 -13.69
N ILE A 221 0.83 10.80 -13.09
CA ILE A 221 -0.25 10.16 -13.83
C ILE A 221 -1.58 10.68 -13.28
N ASN A 222 -2.30 11.45 -14.11
CA ASN A 222 -3.66 11.82 -13.82
C ASN A 222 -4.60 10.76 -14.40
N HIS A 223 -5.34 10.07 -13.54
CA HIS A 223 -6.36 9.12 -13.96
C HIS A 223 -7.65 9.80 -14.46
N GLY A 224 -7.66 11.13 -14.50
CA GLY A 224 -8.80 11.94 -14.91
C GLY A 224 -9.87 12.04 -13.83
N PRO A 225 -10.90 12.86 -14.07
CA PRO A 225 -12.07 12.90 -13.22
C PRO A 225 -12.82 11.57 -13.31
N ASP A 226 -13.18 11.01 -12.16
CA ASP A 226 -14.08 9.85 -12.10
C ASP A 226 -15.44 10.31 -11.58
N LEU A 227 -16.51 9.75 -12.14
CA LEU A 227 -17.85 10.03 -11.68
C LEU A 227 -18.04 9.42 -10.29
N VAL A 228 -18.34 10.28 -9.33
CA VAL A 228 -18.64 9.90 -7.96
C VAL A 228 -20.14 9.94 -7.77
N TYR A 229 -20.71 8.83 -7.34
CA TYR A 229 -22.13 8.69 -7.02
C TYR A 229 -22.34 8.82 -5.52
N GLU A 230 -23.36 9.52 -5.12
CA GLU A 230 -23.82 9.53 -3.74
C GLU A 230 -24.86 8.42 -3.55
N ILE A 231 -24.56 7.48 -2.67
CA ILE A 231 -25.47 6.40 -2.29
C ILE A 231 -26.11 6.82 -0.98
N ARG A 232 -27.43 7.01 -0.99
CA ARG A 232 -28.18 7.31 0.23
C ARG A 232 -28.80 6.05 0.78
N MET A 233 -28.49 5.74 2.01
CA MET A 233 -29.04 4.62 2.74
C MET A 233 -30.39 4.98 3.37
N ALA A 234 -31.25 3.99 3.58
CA ALA A 234 -32.51 4.18 4.30
C ALA A 234 -32.32 4.72 5.73
N SER A 235 -31.14 4.50 6.32
CA SER A 235 -30.74 5.05 7.62
C SER A 235 -30.46 6.56 7.60
N GLY A 236 -30.53 7.24 6.44
CA GLY A 236 -30.15 8.64 6.28
C GLY A 236 -28.66 8.89 6.06
N THR A 237 -27.83 7.88 6.20
CA THR A 237 -26.39 7.99 5.95
C THR A 237 -26.12 8.00 4.43
N SER A 238 -25.18 8.83 3.97
CA SER A 238 -24.73 8.77 2.58
C SER A 238 -23.26 8.37 2.47
N VAL A 239 -22.93 7.68 1.37
CA VAL A 239 -21.56 7.30 1.02
C VAL A 239 -21.29 7.75 -0.40
N ARG A 240 -20.12 8.35 -0.63
CA ARG A 240 -19.69 8.74 -1.98
C ARG A 240 -18.66 7.73 -2.50
N ALA A 241 -18.92 7.17 -3.67
CA ALA A 241 -18.04 6.22 -4.31
C ALA A 241 -18.15 6.29 -5.84
N ASN A 242 -17.10 5.85 -6.54
CA ASN A 242 -17.16 5.71 -7.99
C ASN A 242 -17.89 4.41 -8.37
N ALA A 243 -18.28 4.30 -9.64
CA ALA A 243 -19.05 3.16 -10.16
C ALA A 243 -18.38 1.79 -9.97
N ARG A 244 -17.06 1.77 -9.76
CA ARG A 244 -16.24 0.56 -9.62
C ARG A 244 -16.05 0.13 -8.16
N HIS A 245 -16.40 0.99 -7.20
CA HIS A 245 -16.24 0.71 -5.78
C HIS A 245 -17.06 -0.51 -5.35
N PRO A 246 -16.45 -1.51 -4.70
CA PRO A 246 -17.16 -2.70 -4.23
C PRO A 246 -17.85 -2.41 -2.89
N PHE A 247 -19.09 -2.86 -2.78
CA PHE A 247 -19.86 -2.90 -1.54
C PHE A 247 -20.14 -4.35 -1.19
N LEU A 248 -20.02 -4.70 0.09
CA LEU A 248 -20.49 -5.98 0.57
C LEU A 248 -22.00 -5.89 0.74
N VAL A 249 -22.74 -6.68 -0.01
CA VAL A 249 -24.19 -6.74 0.05
C VAL A 249 -24.65 -8.11 0.52
N HIS A 250 -25.84 -8.18 1.09
CA HIS A 250 -26.50 -9.45 1.36
C HIS A 250 -27.36 -9.83 0.16
N ASP A 251 -27.14 -11.00 -0.41
CA ASP A 251 -28.01 -11.62 -1.40
C ASP A 251 -28.52 -13.01 -0.92
N ASP A 252 -29.33 -13.65 -1.73
CA ASP A 252 -29.93 -14.96 -1.38
C ASP A 252 -28.89 -16.07 -1.14
N LYS A 253 -27.62 -15.84 -1.51
CA LYS A 253 -26.49 -16.76 -1.33
C LYS A 253 -25.57 -16.37 -0.18
N GLY A 254 -25.86 -15.26 0.51
CA GLY A 254 -25.06 -14.70 1.59
C GLY A 254 -24.26 -13.45 1.19
N PRO A 255 -23.24 -13.06 1.98
CA PRO A 255 -22.45 -11.85 1.74
C PRO A 255 -21.68 -11.91 0.42
N THR A 256 -21.95 -10.98 -0.51
CA THR A 256 -21.34 -10.91 -1.83
C THR A 256 -20.79 -9.52 -2.12
N TRP A 257 -19.56 -9.45 -2.68
CA TRP A 257 -18.96 -8.19 -3.10
C TRP A 257 -19.54 -7.73 -4.44
N THR A 258 -20.29 -6.63 -4.43
CA THR A 258 -20.97 -6.06 -5.61
C THR A 258 -20.45 -4.65 -5.89
N ARG A 259 -20.06 -4.38 -7.13
CA ARG A 259 -19.63 -3.03 -7.53
C ARG A 259 -20.80 -2.07 -7.53
N LEU A 260 -20.57 -0.79 -7.18
CA LEU A 260 -21.61 0.24 -7.14
C LEU A 260 -22.50 0.25 -8.41
N ARG A 261 -21.88 0.16 -9.59
CA ARG A 261 -22.63 0.15 -10.87
C ARG A 261 -23.63 -1.01 -11.01
N ASN A 262 -23.47 -2.06 -10.22
CA ASN A 262 -24.30 -3.25 -10.22
C ASN A 262 -25.25 -3.29 -9.02
N LEU A 263 -25.13 -2.33 -8.10
CA LEU A 263 -26.05 -2.20 -6.97
C LEU A 263 -27.45 -1.80 -7.46
N ARG A 264 -28.45 -2.32 -6.80
CA ARG A 264 -29.85 -1.99 -7.04
C ARG A 264 -30.45 -1.33 -5.80
N PRO A 265 -31.36 -0.38 -5.97
CA PRO A 265 -32.14 0.16 -4.85
C PRO A 265 -32.81 -0.95 -4.06
N GLY A 266 -32.75 -0.85 -2.72
CA GLY A 266 -33.31 -1.85 -1.81
C GLY A 266 -32.37 -2.99 -1.41
N GLN A 267 -31.18 -3.10 -1.98
CA GLN A 267 -30.17 -4.06 -1.51
C GLN A 267 -29.61 -3.65 -0.15
N GLU A 268 -29.44 -4.63 0.72
CA GLU A 268 -28.80 -4.43 2.02
C GLU A 268 -27.28 -4.38 1.87
N ILE A 269 -26.69 -3.28 2.32
CA ILE A 269 -25.23 -3.10 2.35
C ILE A 269 -24.77 -3.33 3.78
N PHE A 270 -23.78 -4.21 3.95
CA PHE A 270 -23.15 -4.42 5.25
C PHE A 270 -22.43 -3.14 5.71
N ARG A 271 -22.83 -2.67 6.88
CA ARG A 271 -22.10 -1.64 7.61
C ARG A 271 -21.29 -2.35 8.70
N VAL A 272 -19.99 -2.15 8.72
CA VAL A 272 -19.20 -2.49 9.89
C VAL A 272 -19.59 -1.48 10.97
N ASN A 273 -20.38 -1.92 11.94
CA ASN A 273 -20.65 -1.15 13.15
C ASN A 273 -19.34 -1.12 13.95
N GLY A 274 -18.68 0.01 13.90
CA GLY A 274 -17.47 0.26 14.65
C GLY A 274 -17.20 1.74 14.60
N VAL A 275 -17.80 2.49 15.58
CA VAL A 275 -17.46 3.81 16.13
C VAL A 275 -17.25 4.91 15.09
#